data_5d48b97b69ce8222b9f7b683f871ac42
#
_entry.id   5d48b97b69ce8222b9f7b683f871ac42
#
_cell.length_a   1.000
_cell.length_b   1.000
_cell.length_c   1.000
_cell.angle_alpha   90.00
_cell.angle_beta   90.00
_cell.angle_gamma   90.00
#
_symmetry.space_group_name_H-M   'P 1'
#
loop_
_entity.id
_entity.type
_entity.pdbx_description
1 polymer ?
#
loop_
_entity_poly.entity_id
_entity_poly.type
_entity_poly.pdbx_seq_one_letter_code
_entity_poly.pdbx_strand_id
1 'polypeptide(L)'
;MKKTLVIARRELAEKRFVFVTAVAFAALAVLVPLLPTVRSSERGSAIAMASLIFTSGFTLGLAAILGSNLIGRELSDGRLSFYFAKPLSPASIWFGKLIAAALLILVSFTVIGLPAVLVGYKNLLRTWTNVDNAVRLILGAALTLFLLGHVIGTFVRSRSAWIVVDFAAATICGTAIWLIVRSLLDGYAIDLTTKLAWALIIFAALAIVAGGYWQLSKGRTDRKRSHFELSRFLWISLGSALVLISGYVVWVESVSFDNLIPVSADHSPNGSWALIDGIGKHRGDYHASFLYDLRDQRVVRIPALNQGAAVEFSGDERTLAFVKRPEKAAFGELYFAKLGSGNLLPKATGIPSGGGYALSKDGSRAAVSSGWLVTVYDLATLSSLGSVRLKEGRWIVPEFVTNDLVRIYAHGDKTQVFEYDVAKKTFQQTGVLPNFFRLNRDRTRAVAYWKLPAIEIYDARTGALVTKINWSAAPVRFLDDGRIAAAHENVLKVFSADGALLRSIEVPKKIDRLVNAGGGRVAVVMETQSRWPSSALIDVDRGAVVRTEEGLAPGYAAQGSLLLCQNASHDVIVWNTITGEKRVILKHS
;
A
#
# COMPACT_ATOMS: atom_id res chain seq x y z
N MET A 1 -20.47 -35.41 27.13
CA MET A 1 -19.00 -35.30 27.25
C MET A 1 -18.31 -36.65 27.53
N LYS A 2 -18.69 -37.46 28.55
CA LYS A 2 -17.97 -38.71 28.87
C LYS A 2 -17.80 -39.65 27.66
N LYS A 3 -18.89 -39.89 26.86
CA LYS A 3 -18.86 -40.77 25.68
C LYS A 3 -17.91 -40.26 24.56
N THR A 4 -17.85 -38.95 24.33
CA THR A 4 -16.92 -38.31 23.36
C THR A 4 -15.46 -38.56 23.71
N LEU A 5 -15.10 -38.38 25.01
CA LEU A 5 -13.76 -38.62 25.50
C LEU A 5 -13.34 -40.10 25.44
N VAL A 6 -14.29 -41.03 25.64
CA VAL A 6 -14.04 -42.49 25.49
C VAL A 6 -13.63 -42.81 24.05
N ILE A 7 -14.34 -42.23 23.06
CA ILE A 7 -14.01 -42.42 21.63
C ILE A 7 -12.65 -41.79 21.31
N ALA A 8 -12.41 -40.54 21.76
CA ALA A 8 -11.15 -39.90 21.54
C ALA A 8 -9.97 -40.69 22.14
N ARG A 9 -10.12 -41.19 23.39
CA ARG A 9 -9.11 -42.04 24.04
C ARG A 9 -8.83 -43.31 23.27
N ARG A 10 -9.87 -43.97 22.76
CA ARG A 10 -9.72 -45.17 21.92
C ARG A 10 -8.95 -44.89 20.65
N GLU A 11 -9.30 -43.84 19.91
CA GLU A 11 -8.60 -43.40 18.68
C GLU A 11 -7.15 -43.08 18.94
N LEU A 12 -6.85 -42.40 20.06
CA LEU A 12 -5.47 -42.10 20.48
C LEU A 12 -4.69 -43.38 20.81
N ALA A 13 -5.31 -44.32 21.50
CA ALA A 13 -4.69 -45.60 21.83
C ALA A 13 -4.40 -46.46 20.59
N GLU A 14 -5.31 -46.48 19.61
CA GLU A 14 -5.11 -47.20 18.33
C GLU A 14 -3.96 -46.59 17.51
N LYS A 15 -3.70 -45.26 17.64
CA LYS A 15 -2.67 -44.53 16.91
C LYS A 15 -1.46 -44.16 17.75
N ARG A 16 -1.25 -44.87 18.88
CA ARG A 16 -0.14 -44.56 19.84
C ARG A 16 1.24 -44.49 19.21
N PHE A 17 1.49 -45.25 18.14
CA PHE A 17 2.76 -45.26 17.46
C PHE A 17 3.11 -43.89 16.85
N VAL A 18 2.14 -43.01 16.54
CA VAL A 18 2.35 -41.65 16.06
C VAL A 18 3.14 -40.84 17.08
N PHE A 19 2.87 -41.02 18.39
CA PHE A 19 3.64 -40.36 19.44
C PHE A 19 5.09 -40.87 19.52
N VAL A 20 5.27 -42.18 19.37
CA VAL A 20 6.61 -42.77 19.33
C VAL A 20 7.41 -42.21 18.15
N THR A 21 6.79 -42.12 16.99
CA THR A 21 7.42 -41.55 15.79
C THR A 21 7.72 -40.06 15.98
N ALA A 22 6.81 -39.29 16.60
CA ALA A 22 7.07 -37.87 16.89
C ALA A 22 8.29 -37.68 17.82
N VAL A 23 8.41 -38.52 18.88
CA VAL A 23 9.56 -38.52 19.76
C VAL A 23 10.84 -38.89 19.03
N ALA A 24 10.79 -39.87 18.12
CA ALA A 24 11.94 -40.26 17.31
C ALA A 24 12.40 -39.12 16.38
N PHE A 25 11.49 -38.37 15.75
CA PHE A 25 11.82 -37.20 14.95
C PHE A 25 12.40 -36.06 15.80
N ALA A 26 11.86 -35.85 17.02
CA ALA A 26 12.43 -34.88 17.95
C ALA A 26 13.87 -35.26 18.37
N ALA A 27 14.12 -36.54 18.66
CA ALA A 27 15.46 -37.05 18.94
C ALA A 27 16.41 -36.91 17.76
N LEU A 28 15.94 -37.22 16.51
CA LEU A 28 16.73 -37.03 15.30
C LEU A 28 17.14 -35.56 15.12
N ALA A 29 16.25 -34.61 15.38
CA ALA A 29 16.58 -33.19 15.29
C ALA A 29 17.73 -32.79 16.25
N VAL A 30 17.79 -33.38 17.46
CA VAL A 30 18.86 -33.15 18.42
C VAL A 30 20.16 -33.84 18.00
N LEU A 31 20.10 -34.93 17.24
CA LEU A 31 21.26 -35.67 16.76
C LEU A 31 21.93 -35.04 15.52
N VAL A 32 21.22 -34.24 14.73
CA VAL A 32 21.75 -33.60 13.52
C VAL A 32 23.06 -32.83 13.75
N PRO A 33 23.26 -32.07 14.82
CA PRO A 33 24.52 -31.35 15.08
C PRO A 33 25.72 -32.24 15.41
N LEU A 34 25.50 -33.52 15.65
CA LEU A 34 26.61 -34.49 15.88
C LEU A 34 27.27 -34.89 14.56
N LEU A 35 26.69 -34.52 13.41
CA LEU A 35 27.31 -34.72 12.10
C LEU A 35 28.59 -33.89 11.99
N PRO A 36 29.69 -34.50 11.48
CA PRO A 36 31.02 -33.84 11.44
C PRO A 36 31.03 -32.57 10.55
N THR A 37 30.02 -32.39 9.72
CA THR A 37 29.87 -31.22 8.83
C THR A 37 29.36 -29.97 9.56
N VAL A 38 28.82 -30.08 10.79
CA VAL A 38 28.24 -28.97 11.55
C VAL A 38 29.27 -28.38 12.49
N ARG A 39 29.62 -27.12 12.31
CA ARG A 39 30.54 -26.39 13.20
C ARG A 39 29.93 -26.21 14.59
N SER A 40 30.78 -26.21 15.61
CA SER A 40 30.35 -26.09 17.01
C SER A 40 29.55 -24.82 17.30
N SER A 41 29.86 -23.70 16.62
CA SER A 41 29.14 -22.43 16.73
C SER A 41 27.73 -22.43 16.10
N GLU A 42 27.44 -23.40 15.24
CA GLU A 42 26.19 -23.48 14.47
C GLU A 42 25.23 -24.56 14.99
N ARG A 43 25.63 -25.32 16.03
CA ARG A 43 24.85 -26.46 16.56
C ARG A 43 23.41 -26.08 16.93
N GLY A 44 23.22 -24.94 17.60
CA GLY A 44 21.90 -24.50 18.01
C GLY A 44 21.00 -24.17 16.81
N SER A 45 21.56 -23.52 15.79
CA SER A 45 20.83 -23.21 14.56
C SER A 45 20.49 -24.47 13.75
N ALA A 46 21.39 -25.45 13.74
CA ALA A 46 21.16 -26.73 13.07
C ALA A 46 20.04 -27.54 13.75
N ILE A 47 19.97 -27.58 15.09
CA ILE A 47 18.85 -28.20 15.84
C ILE A 47 17.54 -27.50 15.49
N ALA A 48 17.54 -26.16 15.53
CA ALA A 48 16.34 -25.39 15.26
C ALA A 48 15.81 -25.61 13.83
N MET A 49 16.69 -25.62 12.83
CA MET A 49 16.32 -25.86 11.44
C MET A 49 15.83 -27.29 11.20
N ALA A 50 16.54 -28.29 11.72
CA ALA A 50 16.14 -29.69 11.62
C ALA A 50 14.78 -29.94 12.28
N SER A 51 14.59 -29.39 13.49
CA SER A 51 13.32 -29.47 14.20
C SER A 51 12.18 -28.82 13.42
N LEU A 52 12.41 -27.65 12.80
CA LEU A 52 11.40 -26.97 11.98
C LEU A 52 11.02 -27.79 10.73
N ILE A 53 12.01 -28.35 10.03
CA ILE A 53 11.80 -29.20 8.86
C ILE A 53 11.01 -30.46 9.24
N PHE A 54 11.41 -31.14 10.31
CA PHE A 54 10.71 -32.34 10.76
C PHE A 54 9.32 -32.03 11.30
N THR A 55 9.15 -30.92 12.04
CA THR A 55 7.84 -30.48 12.52
C THR A 55 6.89 -30.20 11.36
N SER A 56 7.33 -29.43 10.36
CA SER A 56 6.50 -29.11 9.22
C SER A 56 6.15 -30.36 8.41
N GLY A 57 7.16 -31.14 7.98
CA GLY A 57 6.94 -32.34 7.16
C GLY A 57 6.06 -33.38 7.84
N PHE A 58 6.34 -33.69 9.11
CA PHE A 58 5.55 -34.67 9.86
C PHE A 58 4.11 -34.19 10.12
N THR A 59 3.96 -32.94 10.57
CA THR A 59 2.63 -32.38 10.88
C THR A 59 1.75 -32.29 9.66
N LEU A 60 2.30 -31.83 8.52
CA LEU A 60 1.55 -31.73 7.26
C LEU A 60 1.15 -33.10 6.73
N GLY A 61 2.10 -34.08 6.73
CA GLY A 61 1.81 -35.46 6.33
C GLY A 61 0.77 -36.12 7.23
N LEU A 62 0.91 -35.97 8.55
CA LEU A 62 -0.04 -36.51 9.54
C LEU A 62 -1.42 -35.90 9.35
N ALA A 63 -1.53 -34.57 9.14
CA ALA A 63 -2.78 -33.91 8.92
C ALA A 63 -3.50 -34.44 7.67
N ALA A 64 -2.80 -34.63 6.56
CA ALA A 64 -3.35 -35.18 5.34
C ALA A 64 -3.87 -36.63 5.54
N ILE A 65 -3.08 -37.48 6.22
CA ILE A 65 -3.44 -38.87 6.50
C ILE A 65 -4.66 -38.94 7.46
N LEU A 66 -4.66 -38.17 8.54
CA LEU A 66 -5.76 -38.18 9.51
C LEU A 66 -7.03 -37.61 8.89
N GLY A 67 -6.91 -36.55 8.07
CA GLY A 67 -8.03 -35.99 7.34
C GLY A 67 -8.68 -37.06 6.43
N SER A 68 -7.90 -37.69 5.58
CA SER A 68 -8.40 -38.70 4.61
C SER A 68 -9.02 -39.93 5.27
N ASN A 69 -8.60 -40.27 6.48
CA ASN A 69 -9.05 -41.44 7.20
C ASN A 69 -10.11 -41.15 8.27
N LEU A 70 -10.48 -39.89 8.51
CA LEU A 70 -11.37 -39.52 9.63
C LEU A 70 -12.72 -40.29 9.63
N ILE A 71 -13.39 -40.34 8.50
CA ILE A 71 -14.60 -41.15 8.28
C ILE A 71 -14.46 -42.03 7.03
N GLY A 72 -13.66 -41.58 6.05
CA GLY A 72 -13.54 -42.25 4.75
C GLY A 72 -13.16 -43.72 4.85
N ARG A 73 -12.29 -44.10 5.78
CA ARG A 73 -11.94 -45.52 6.03
C ARG A 73 -13.12 -46.32 6.59
N GLU A 74 -13.84 -45.76 7.55
CA GLU A 74 -14.97 -46.47 8.19
C GLU A 74 -16.16 -46.60 7.28
N LEU A 75 -16.39 -45.62 6.41
CA LEU A 75 -17.36 -45.73 5.32
C LEU A 75 -16.96 -46.84 4.34
N SER A 76 -15.64 -46.94 4.03
CA SER A 76 -15.16 -47.99 3.11
C SER A 76 -15.22 -49.39 3.70
N ASP A 77 -14.95 -49.52 5.00
CA ASP A 77 -14.90 -50.80 5.70
C ASP A 77 -16.27 -51.21 6.28
N GLY A 78 -17.35 -50.39 6.08
CA GLY A 78 -18.70 -50.65 6.63
C GLY A 78 -18.78 -50.56 8.17
N ARG A 79 -17.72 -50.05 8.83
CA ARG A 79 -17.63 -50.01 10.30
C ARG A 79 -18.55 -49.02 10.98
N LEU A 80 -19.13 -48.06 10.25
CA LEU A 80 -20.08 -47.10 10.82
C LEU A 80 -21.33 -47.77 11.38
N SER A 81 -21.80 -48.85 10.75
CA SER A 81 -22.94 -49.64 11.25
C SER A 81 -22.69 -50.20 12.64
N PHE A 82 -21.44 -50.59 12.96
CA PHE A 82 -21.06 -51.06 14.28
C PHE A 82 -21.17 -49.97 15.36
N TYR A 83 -20.79 -48.72 15.03
CA TYR A 83 -20.96 -47.62 15.97
C TYR A 83 -22.42 -47.30 16.26
N PHE A 84 -23.30 -47.41 15.24
CA PHE A 84 -24.75 -47.19 15.42
C PHE A 84 -25.46 -48.32 16.15
N ALA A 85 -24.90 -49.52 16.15
CA ALA A 85 -25.40 -50.62 16.97
C ALA A 85 -25.15 -50.43 18.49
N LYS A 86 -24.33 -49.44 18.86
CA LYS A 86 -24.05 -49.11 20.27
C LYS A 86 -24.83 -47.85 20.69
N PRO A 87 -25.14 -47.66 21.98
CA PRO A 87 -25.84 -46.47 22.49
C PRO A 87 -24.95 -45.22 22.48
N LEU A 88 -24.36 -44.88 21.33
CA LEU A 88 -23.49 -43.73 21.11
C LEU A 88 -24.23 -42.70 20.25
N SER A 89 -24.22 -41.44 20.68
CA SER A 89 -24.78 -40.38 19.86
C SER A 89 -23.84 -40.04 18.68
N PRO A 90 -24.40 -39.68 17.50
CA PRO A 90 -23.61 -39.24 16.36
C PRO A 90 -22.59 -38.12 16.71
N ALA A 91 -23.02 -37.18 17.55
CA ALA A 91 -22.14 -36.13 18.07
C ALA A 91 -20.92 -36.68 18.81
N SER A 92 -21.13 -37.72 19.67
CA SER A 92 -20.03 -38.32 20.42
C SER A 92 -19.00 -38.99 19.50
N ILE A 93 -19.47 -39.62 18.42
CA ILE A 93 -18.61 -40.27 17.42
C ILE A 93 -17.81 -39.21 16.65
N TRP A 94 -18.50 -38.23 16.13
CA TRP A 94 -17.87 -37.18 15.28
C TRP A 94 -16.83 -36.36 16.04
N PHE A 95 -17.27 -35.74 17.14
CA PHE A 95 -16.38 -34.90 17.92
C PHE A 95 -15.26 -35.70 18.62
N GLY A 96 -15.53 -36.97 19.01
CA GLY A 96 -14.46 -37.82 19.55
C GLY A 96 -13.33 -38.07 18.57
N LYS A 97 -13.64 -38.30 17.29
CA LYS A 97 -12.64 -38.48 16.24
C LYS A 97 -11.91 -37.19 15.88
N LEU A 98 -12.65 -36.07 15.79
CA LEU A 98 -12.03 -34.76 15.55
C LEU A 98 -11.06 -34.34 16.66
N ILE A 99 -11.46 -34.53 17.92
CA ILE A 99 -10.60 -34.24 19.09
C ILE A 99 -9.35 -35.11 19.06
N ALA A 100 -9.50 -36.42 18.78
CA ALA A 100 -8.35 -37.31 18.67
C ALA A 100 -7.37 -36.86 17.56
N ALA A 101 -7.89 -36.52 16.37
CA ALA A 101 -7.07 -36.05 15.26
C ALA A 101 -6.37 -34.73 15.60
N ALA A 102 -7.09 -33.76 16.15
CA ALA A 102 -6.53 -32.49 16.56
C ALA A 102 -5.42 -32.65 17.63
N LEU A 103 -5.66 -33.51 18.64
CA LEU A 103 -4.67 -33.79 19.67
C LEU A 103 -3.43 -34.48 19.09
N LEU A 104 -3.58 -35.44 18.18
CA LEU A 104 -2.45 -36.09 17.52
C LEU A 104 -1.60 -35.09 16.74
N ILE A 105 -2.23 -34.18 15.98
CA ILE A 105 -1.53 -33.14 15.22
C ILE A 105 -0.82 -32.17 16.16
N LEU A 106 -1.54 -31.61 17.14
CA LEU A 106 -0.99 -30.60 18.06
C LEU A 106 0.13 -31.16 18.95
N VAL A 107 -0.05 -32.36 19.53
CA VAL A 107 0.98 -32.98 20.37
C VAL A 107 2.21 -33.34 19.54
N SER A 108 2.04 -33.89 18.33
CA SER A 108 3.17 -34.18 17.44
C SER A 108 3.91 -32.90 17.05
N PHE A 109 3.17 -31.85 16.68
CA PHE A 109 3.74 -30.53 16.39
C PHE A 109 4.59 -30.01 17.56
N THR A 110 4.04 -30.07 18.77
CA THR A 110 4.72 -29.59 19.97
C THR A 110 5.95 -30.44 20.32
N VAL A 111 5.84 -31.77 20.28
CA VAL A 111 6.93 -32.69 20.63
C VAL A 111 8.11 -32.53 19.66
N ILE A 112 7.87 -32.49 18.36
CA ILE A 112 8.94 -32.37 17.37
C ILE A 112 9.51 -30.94 17.34
N GLY A 113 8.68 -29.92 17.63
CA GLY A 113 9.09 -28.52 17.71
C GLY A 113 9.84 -28.14 19.00
N LEU A 114 9.71 -28.96 20.06
CA LEU A 114 10.29 -28.67 21.38
C LEU A 114 11.81 -28.43 21.37
N PRO A 115 12.65 -29.20 20.66
CA PRO A 115 14.08 -28.93 20.56
C PRO A 115 14.40 -27.56 19.98
N ALA A 116 13.65 -27.08 18.99
CA ALA A 116 13.85 -25.74 18.44
C ALA A 116 13.60 -24.66 19.49
N VAL A 117 12.58 -24.82 20.32
CA VAL A 117 12.24 -23.87 21.38
C VAL A 117 13.30 -23.88 22.50
N LEU A 118 13.75 -25.05 22.92
CA LEU A 118 14.68 -25.18 24.04
C LEU A 118 16.12 -24.74 23.72
N VAL A 119 16.62 -25.06 22.53
CA VAL A 119 18.03 -24.88 22.17
C VAL A 119 18.22 -23.73 21.15
N GLY A 120 17.29 -23.56 20.23
CA GLY A 120 17.37 -22.60 19.15
C GLY A 120 16.71 -21.25 19.42
N TYR A 121 15.95 -21.11 20.50
CA TYR A 121 15.09 -19.93 20.74
C TYR A 121 15.84 -18.59 20.66
N LYS A 122 17.00 -18.47 21.29
CA LYS A 122 17.81 -17.23 21.27
C LYS A 122 18.33 -16.88 19.87
N ASN A 123 18.69 -17.88 19.08
CA ASN A 123 19.22 -17.70 17.72
C ASN A 123 18.09 -17.52 16.69
N LEU A 124 16.97 -18.21 16.86
CA LEU A 124 15.77 -18.09 16.04
C LEU A 124 15.12 -16.70 16.17
N LEU A 125 15.02 -16.15 17.38
CA LEU A 125 14.49 -14.80 17.60
C LEU A 125 15.39 -13.70 17.01
N ARG A 126 16.70 -13.94 16.93
CA ARG A 126 17.65 -12.98 16.35
C ARG A 126 17.62 -12.98 14.82
N THR A 127 17.32 -14.12 14.20
CA THR A 127 17.27 -14.28 12.73
C THR A 127 15.85 -14.21 12.14
N TRP A 128 14.82 -14.51 12.95
CA TRP A 128 13.44 -14.59 12.50
C TRP A 128 12.57 -13.68 13.39
N THR A 129 12.37 -12.47 12.95
CA THR A 129 11.40 -11.54 13.54
C THR A 129 9.94 -12.04 13.45
N ASN A 130 9.70 -13.27 12.93
CA ASN A 130 8.37 -13.80 12.60
C ASN A 130 8.16 -15.28 12.97
N VAL A 131 8.64 -15.74 14.14
CA VAL A 131 8.35 -17.13 14.61
C VAL A 131 6.84 -17.37 14.69
N ASP A 132 6.07 -16.37 15.12
CA ASP A 132 4.61 -16.44 15.13
C ASP A 132 4.02 -16.70 13.76
N ASN A 133 4.56 -16.10 12.70
CA ASN A 133 4.11 -16.31 11.34
C ASN A 133 4.43 -17.73 10.84
N ALA A 134 5.60 -18.29 11.20
CA ALA A 134 5.95 -19.66 10.83
C ALA A 134 5.02 -20.68 11.50
N VAL A 135 4.73 -20.51 12.79
CA VAL A 135 3.79 -21.37 13.53
C VAL A 135 2.38 -21.28 12.90
N ARG A 136 1.89 -20.07 12.66
CA ARG A 136 0.58 -19.84 12.01
C ARG A 136 0.54 -20.48 10.62
N LEU A 137 1.60 -20.33 9.83
CA LEU A 137 1.70 -20.90 8.48
C LEU A 137 1.63 -22.43 8.53
N ILE A 138 2.42 -23.09 9.38
CA ILE A 138 2.45 -24.55 9.49
C ILE A 138 1.10 -25.08 9.98
N LEU A 139 0.49 -24.48 11.00
CA LEU A 139 -0.81 -24.91 11.53
C LEU A 139 -1.94 -24.63 10.54
N GLY A 140 -1.90 -23.51 9.82
CA GLY A 140 -2.84 -23.19 8.74
C GLY A 140 -2.73 -24.16 7.57
N ALA A 141 -1.53 -24.48 7.13
CA ALA A 141 -1.29 -25.47 6.09
C ALA A 141 -1.71 -26.88 6.56
N ALA A 142 -1.45 -27.25 7.81
CA ALA A 142 -1.90 -28.53 8.38
C ALA A 142 -3.44 -28.62 8.42
N LEU A 143 -4.13 -27.57 8.85
CA LEU A 143 -5.58 -27.51 8.81
C LEU A 143 -6.11 -27.62 7.38
N THR A 144 -5.52 -26.89 6.44
CA THR A 144 -5.89 -26.96 5.03
C THR A 144 -5.71 -28.38 4.46
N LEU A 145 -4.56 -29.01 4.72
CA LEU A 145 -4.29 -30.38 4.27
C LEU A 145 -5.21 -31.41 4.95
N PHE A 146 -5.54 -31.23 6.23
CA PHE A 146 -6.53 -32.04 6.92
C PHE A 146 -7.90 -31.96 6.24
N LEU A 147 -8.36 -30.74 5.94
CA LEU A 147 -9.64 -30.50 5.29
C LEU A 147 -9.67 -31.09 3.87
N LEU A 148 -8.62 -30.82 3.08
CA LEU A 148 -8.45 -31.39 1.74
C LEU A 148 -8.40 -32.92 1.79
N GLY A 149 -7.60 -33.48 2.70
CA GLY A 149 -7.51 -34.92 2.92
C GLY A 149 -8.88 -35.52 3.24
N HIS A 150 -9.68 -34.86 4.11
CA HIS A 150 -11.02 -35.32 4.45
C HIS A 150 -11.98 -35.30 3.25
N VAL A 151 -11.97 -34.19 2.49
CA VAL A 151 -12.79 -34.04 1.29
C VAL A 151 -12.43 -35.13 0.26
N ILE A 152 -11.13 -35.24 -0.08
CA ILE A 152 -10.63 -36.23 -1.04
C ILE A 152 -10.95 -37.66 -0.56
N GLY A 153 -10.68 -37.97 0.71
CA GLY A 153 -10.91 -39.29 1.28
C GLY A 153 -12.40 -39.69 1.26
N THR A 154 -13.31 -38.74 1.41
CA THR A 154 -14.75 -38.96 1.35
C THR A 154 -15.24 -39.02 -0.09
N PHE A 155 -14.84 -38.09 -0.95
CA PHE A 155 -15.30 -37.97 -2.34
C PHE A 155 -14.79 -39.08 -3.23
N VAL A 156 -13.50 -39.30 -3.29
CA VAL A 156 -12.90 -40.34 -4.14
C VAL A 156 -13.37 -41.74 -3.75
N ARG A 157 -13.54 -42.01 -2.46
CA ARG A 157 -14.02 -43.31 -1.98
C ARG A 157 -15.51 -43.50 -2.16
N SER A 158 -16.28 -42.45 -2.41
CA SER A 158 -17.74 -42.55 -2.57
C SER A 158 -18.18 -43.23 -3.87
N ARG A 159 -17.36 -43.16 -4.94
CA ARG A 159 -17.70 -43.57 -6.30
C ARG A 159 -19.03 -42.96 -6.79
N SER A 160 -19.33 -41.75 -6.36
CA SER A 160 -20.56 -41.05 -6.69
C SER A 160 -20.42 -40.26 -7.99
N ALA A 161 -21.48 -40.21 -8.80
CA ALA A 161 -21.50 -39.34 -9.99
C ALA A 161 -21.39 -37.84 -9.65
N TRP A 162 -21.66 -37.45 -8.40
CA TRP A 162 -21.49 -36.08 -7.90
C TRP A 162 -20.04 -35.59 -7.90
N ILE A 163 -19.07 -36.49 -8.10
CA ILE A 163 -17.65 -36.08 -8.27
C ILE A 163 -17.48 -35.03 -9.39
N VAL A 164 -18.27 -35.15 -10.46
CA VAL A 164 -18.25 -34.17 -11.57
C VAL A 164 -18.74 -32.81 -11.10
N VAL A 165 -19.78 -32.76 -10.28
CA VAL A 165 -20.30 -31.51 -9.69
C VAL A 165 -19.27 -30.89 -8.75
N ASP A 166 -18.61 -31.70 -7.93
CA ASP A 166 -17.56 -31.24 -7.01
C ASP A 166 -16.38 -30.69 -7.76
N PHE A 167 -15.96 -31.33 -8.86
CA PHE A 167 -14.88 -30.83 -9.70
C PHE A 167 -15.24 -29.49 -10.36
N ALA A 168 -16.47 -29.39 -10.90
CA ALA A 168 -16.95 -28.14 -11.48
C ALA A 168 -17.02 -27.01 -10.42
N ALA A 169 -17.58 -27.30 -9.25
CA ALA A 169 -17.65 -26.34 -8.15
C ALA A 169 -16.27 -25.93 -7.64
N ALA A 170 -15.32 -26.87 -7.52
CA ALA A 170 -13.93 -26.58 -7.16
C ALA A 170 -13.24 -25.67 -8.18
N THR A 171 -13.50 -25.93 -9.48
CA THR A 171 -12.96 -25.10 -10.56
C THR A 171 -13.51 -23.67 -10.50
N ILE A 172 -14.83 -23.53 -10.32
CA ILE A 172 -15.49 -22.22 -10.20
C ILE A 172 -14.98 -21.46 -8.98
N CYS A 173 -14.96 -22.10 -7.81
CA CYS A 173 -14.45 -21.49 -6.58
C CYS A 173 -12.97 -21.14 -6.69
N GLY A 174 -12.14 -22.03 -7.23
CA GLY A 174 -10.71 -21.78 -7.43
C GLY A 174 -10.45 -20.59 -8.37
N THR A 175 -11.22 -20.51 -9.47
CA THR A 175 -11.14 -19.38 -10.41
C THR A 175 -11.58 -18.08 -9.74
N ALA A 176 -12.68 -18.09 -8.98
CA ALA A 176 -13.16 -16.92 -8.26
C ALA A 176 -12.13 -16.44 -7.22
N ILE A 177 -11.56 -17.37 -6.44
CA ILE A 177 -10.49 -17.06 -5.48
C ILE A 177 -9.27 -16.49 -6.20
N TRP A 178 -8.85 -17.09 -7.32
CA TRP A 178 -7.73 -16.61 -8.10
C TRP A 178 -7.95 -15.19 -8.64
N LEU A 179 -9.15 -14.88 -9.14
CA LEU A 179 -9.51 -13.53 -9.60
C LEU A 179 -9.49 -12.52 -8.45
N ILE A 180 -10.05 -12.88 -7.28
CA ILE A 180 -10.03 -12.03 -6.09
C ILE A 180 -8.58 -11.78 -5.64
N VAL A 181 -7.77 -12.82 -5.51
CA VAL A 181 -6.36 -12.72 -5.10
C VAL A 181 -5.57 -11.87 -6.10
N ARG A 182 -5.78 -12.08 -7.40
CA ARG A 182 -5.12 -11.30 -8.44
C ARG A 182 -5.46 -9.82 -8.35
N SER A 183 -6.76 -9.48 -8.16
CA SER A 183 -7.19 -8.09 -8.00
C SER A 183 -6.60 -7.43 -6.75
N LEU A 184 -6.35 -8.22 -5.69
CA LEU A 184 -5.77 -7.75 -4.44
C LEU A 184 -4.24 -7.63 -4.51
N LEU A 185 -3.55 -8.53 -5.23
CA LEU A 185 -2.09 -8.52 -5.35
C LEU A 185 -1.59 -7.35 -6.20
N ASP A 186 -2.36 -6.92 -7.19
CA ASP A 186 -2.06 -5.72 -7.98
C ASP A 186 -2.02 -4.43 -7.12
N GLY A 187 -2.43 -4.51 -5.84
CA GLY A 187 -2.45 -3.41 -4.88
C GLY A 187 -1.64 -3.63 -3.58
N TYR A 188 -0.66 -4.52 -3.54
CA TYR A 188 0.15 -4.81 -2.33
C TYR A 188 -0.64 -5.28 -1.08
N ALA A 189 -1.80 -5.92 -1.25
CA ALA A 189 -2.70 -6.31 -0.17
C ALA A 189 -2.36 -7.66 0.48
N ILE A 190 -1.09 -7.91 0.85
CA ILE A 190 -0.68 -9.18 1.48
C ILE A 190 -1.46 -9.44 2.77
N ASP A 191 -1.68 -8.42 3.61
CA ASP A 191 -2.42 -8.58 4.87
C ASP A 191 -3.89 -8.93 4.64
N LEU A 192 -4.56 -8.25 3.71
CA LEU A 192 -5.94 -8.55 3.35
C LEU A 192 -6.06 -9.94 2.73
N THR A 193 -5.17 -10.31 1.81
CA THR A 193 -5.12 -11.64 1.20
C THR A 193 -4.96 -12.72 2.25
N THR A 194 -4.10 -12.52 3.24
CA THR A 194 -3.88 -13.45 4.35
C THR A 194 -5.14 -13.60 5.21
N LYS A 195 -5.80 -12.49 5.57
CA LYS A 195 -7.07 -12.50 6.31
C LYS A 195 -8.18 -13.24 5.56
N LEU A 196 -8.29 -13.01 4.24
CA LEU A 196 -9.27 -13.69 3.40
C LEU A 196 -8.98 -15.19 3.26
N ALA A 197 -7.72 -15.58 3.12
CA ALA A 197 -7.33 -16.99 3.10
C ALA A 197 -7.72 -17.70 4.41
N TRP A 198 -7.45 -17.08 5.56
CA TRP A 198 -7.87 -17.60 6.85
C TRP A 198 -9.39 -17.68 6.98
N ALA A 199 -10.12 -16.68 6.53
CA ALA A 199 -11.59 -16.71 6.54
C ALA A 199 -12.12 -17.90 5.73
N LEU A 200 -11.61 -18.13 4.51
CA LEU A 200 -12.02 -19.27 3.68
C LEU A 200 -11.70 -20.63 4.34
N ILE A 201 -10.52 -20.76 4.96
CA ILE A 201 -10.14 -21.97 5.69
C ILE A 201 -11.10 -22.22 6.86
N ILE A 202 -11.44 -21.18 7.62
CA ILE A 202 -12.37 -21.27 8.75
C ILE A 202 -13.76 -21.67 8.27
N PHE A 203 -14.29 -21.05 7.21
CA PHE A 203 -15.58 -21.40 6.63
C PHE A 203 -15.61 -22.85 6.12
N ALA A 204 -14.54 -23.29 5.44
CA ALA A 204 -14.42 -24.68 5.00
C ALA A 204 -14.38 -25.65 6.20
N ALA A 205 -13.66 -25.31 7.28
CA ALA A 205 -13.61 -26.11 8.49
C ALA A 205 -15.00 -26.24 9.15
N LEU A 206 -15.72 -25.12 9.29
CA LEU A 206 -17.07 -25.10 9.83
C LEU A 206 -18.05 -25.90 8.97
N ALA A 207 -17.96 -25.79 7.64
CA ALA A 207 -18.76 -26.56 6.70
C ALA A 207 -18.54 -28.08 6.86
N ILE A 208 -17.27 -28.50 6.97
CA ILE A 208 -16.91 -29.90 7.15
C ILE A 208 -17.39 -30.42 8.52
N VAL A 209 -17.22 -29.62 9.57
CA VAL A 209 -17.72 -29.99 10.91
C VAL A 209 -19.25 -30.17 10.90
N ALA A 210 -19.96 -29.18 10.35
CA ALA A 210 -21.42 -29.21 10.28
C ALA A 210 -21.93 -30.33 9.35
N GLY A 211 -21.32 -30.47 8.16
CA GLY A 211 -21.69 -31.49 7.19
C GLY A 211 -21.42 -32.90 7.69
N GLY A 212 -20.27 -33.14 8.34
CA GLY A 212 -19.93 -34.43 8.93
C GLY A 212 -20.83 -34.80 10.12
N TYR A 213 -21.15 -33.84 10.98
CA TYR A 213 -22.13 -34.04 12.04
C TYR A 213 -23.52 -34.38 11.48
N TRP A 214 -24.00 -33.60 10.50
CA TRP A 214 -25.30 -33.86 9.84
C TRP A 214 -25.35 -35.24 9.18
N GLN A 215 -24.29 -35.61 8.48
CA GLN A 215 -24.15 -36.92 7.84
C GLN A 215 -24.31 -38.07 8.85
N LEU A 216 -23.61 -37.99 9.98
CA LEU A 216 -23.70 -38.99 11.04
C LEU A 216 -25.05 -38.95 11.77
N SER A 217 -25.64 -37.78 12.00
CA SER A 217 -26.93 -37.62 12.69
C SER A 217 -28.09 -38.31 11.94
N LYS A 218 -27.97 -38.37 10.61
CA LYS A 218 -28.93 -39.09 9.77
C LYS A 218 -28.71 -40.60 9.72
N GLY A 219 -27.74 -41.14 10.48
CA GLY A 219 -27.42 -42.56 10.52
C GLY A 219 -26.97 -43.13 9.18
N ARG A 220 -26.42 -42.31 8.31
CA ARG A 220 -26.11 -42.71 6.93
C ARG A 220 -24.83 -43.50 6.86
N THR A 221 -24.95 -44.77 6.46
CA THR A 221 -23.83 -45.68 6.19
C THR A 221 -23.55 -45.80 4.70
N ASP A 222 -24.45 -45.27 3.84
CA ASP A 222 -24.30 -45.29 2.40
C ASP A 222 -23.33 -44.19 1.93
N ARG A 223 -22.28 -44.58 1.19
CA ARG A 223 -21.20 -43.73 0.70
C ARG A 223 -21.69 -42.61 -0.23
N LYS A 224 -22.63 -42.92 -1.14
CA LYS A 224 -23.15 -41.96 -2.12
C LYS A 224 -23.90 -40.83 -1.46
N ARG A 225 -24.81 -41.18 -0.52
CA ARG A 225 -25.58 -40.19 0.25
C ARG A 225 -24.70 -39.37 1.20
N SER A 226 -23.73 -40.02 1.83
CA SER A 226 -22.76 -39.36 2.70
C SER A 226 -21.93 -38.31 1.94
N HIS A 227 -21.47 -38.65 0.74
CA HIS A 227 -20.80 -37.75 -0.14
C HIS A 227 -21.69 -36.55 -0.52
N PHE A 228 -22.90 -36.80 -0.97
CA PHE A 228 -23.86 -35.76 -1.36
C PHE A 228 -24.09 -34.75 -0.23
N GLU A 229 -24.31 -35.19 1.00
CA GLU A 229 -24.57 -34.30 2.12
C GLU A 229 -23.33 -33.46 2.47
N LEU A 230 -22.14 -34.05 2.48
CA LEU A 230 -20.91 -33.33 2.73
C LEU A 230 -20.63 -32.30 1.63
N SER A 231 -20.77 -32.71 0.36
CA SER A 231 -20.61 -31.83 -0.79
C SER A 231 -21.57 -30.64 -0.72
N ARG A 232 -22.86 -30.91 -0.44
CA ARG A 232 -23.86 -29.85 -0.29
C ARG A 232 -23.47 -28.82 0.78
N PHE A 233 -23.08 -29.27 1.98
CA PHE A 233 -22.69 -28.37 3.07
C PHE A 233 -21.44 -27.58 2.72
N LEU A 234 -20.43 -28.24 2.15
CA LEU A 234 -19.17 -27.61 1.78
C LEU A 234 -19.41 -26.49 0.75
N TRP A 235 -20.09 -26.79 -0.35
CA TRP A 235 -20.25 -25.83 -1.44
C TRP A 235 -21.21 -24.69 -1.11
N ILE A 236 -22.28 -24.94 -0.35
CA ILE A 236 -23.17 -23.88 0.14
C ILE A 236 -22.37 -22.94 1.05
N SER A 237 -21.59 -23.48 1.99
CA SER A 237 -20.79 -22.66 2.91
C SER A 237 -19.68 -21.88 2.20
N LEU A 238 -18.96 -22.52 1.28
CA LEU A 238 -17.92 -21.83 0.50
C LEU A 238 -18.51 -20.79 -0.45
N GLY A 239 -19.64 -21.09 -1.10
CA GLY A 239 -20.34 -20.10 -1.94
C GLY A 239 -20.80 -18.89 -1.13
N SER A 240 -21.40 -19.14 0.05
CA SER A 240 -21.78 -18.04 0.97
C SER A 240 -20.57 -17.23 1.44
N ALA A 241 -19.47 -17.92 1.77
CA ALA A 241 -18.22 -17.24 2.15
C ALA A 241 -17.67 -16.38 1.01
N LEU A 242 -17.67 -16.89 -0.23
CA LEU A 242 -17.23 -16.12 -1.39
C LEU A 242 -18.08 -14.87 -1.63
N VAL A 243 -19.40 -14.96 -1.48
CA VAL A 243 -20.30 -13.80 -1.58
C VAL A 243 -19.98 -12.76 -0.50
N LEU A 244 -19.83 -13.21 0.76
CA LEU A 244 -19.48 -12.32 1.87
C LEU A 244 -18.09 -11.66 1.69
N ILE A 245 -17.11 -12.45 1.25
CA ILE A 245 -15.76 -11.96 0.98
C ILE A 245 -15.78 -10.97 -0.19
N SER A 246 -16.49 -11.29 -1.27
CA SER A 246 -16.63 -10.36 -2.40
C SER A 246 -17.30 -9.06 -1.99
N GLY A 247 -18.36 -9.13 -1.19
CA GLY A 247 -19.02 -7.96 -0.61
C GLY A 247 -18.07 -7.14 0.27
N TYR A 248 -17.27 -7.81 1.10
CA TYR A 248 -16.24 -7.15 1.94
C TYR A 248 -15.15 -6.49 1.09
N VAL A 249 -14.66 -7.17 0.04
CA VAL A 249 -13.67 -6.60 -0.90
C VAL A 249 -14.22 -5.35 -1.58
N VAL A 250 -15.45 -5.43 -2.11
CA VAL A 250 -16.12 -4.27 -2.74
C VAL A 250 -16.26 -3.13 -1.74
N TRP A 251 -16.64 -3.43 -0.49
CA TRP A 251 -16.74 -2.41 0.56
C TRP A 251 -15.40 -1.78 0.92
N VAL A 252 -14.33 -2.57 1.02
CA VAL A 252 -12.96 -2.08 1.29
C VAL A 252 -12.41 -1.28 0.11
N GLU A 253 -12.71 -1.71 -1.12
CA GLU A 253 -12.30 -0.99 -2.34
C GLU A 253 -13.10 0.29 -2.58
N SER A 254 -14.30 0.41 -2.00
CA SER A 254 -15.05 1.66 -1.97
C SER A 254 -14.46 2.63 -0.97
N VAL A 255 -13.22 3.10 -1.21
CA VAL A 255 -12.58 4.09 -0.36
C VAL A 255 -13.37 5.40 -0.47
N SER A 256 -14.00 5.80 0.63
CA SER A 256 -14.62 7.11 0.79
C SER A 256 -13.61 8.11 1.36
N PHE A 257 -13.88 9.39 1.18
CA PHE A 257 -13.04 10.45 1.74
C PHE A 257 -12.91 10.32 3.27
N ASP A 258 -13.98 9.94 3.95
CA ASP A 258 -14.02 9.79 5.42
C ASP A 258 -13.18 8.60 5.94
N ASN A 259 -12.88 7.63 5.05
CA ASN A 259 -12.07 6.45 5.38
C ASN A 259 -10.62 6.56 4.87
N LEU A 260 -10.18 7.77 4.52
CA LEU A 260 -8.83 8.02 4.03
C LEU A 260 -7.92 8.41 5.19
N ILE A 261 -6.75 7.77 5.25
CA ILE A 261 -5.64 8.21 6.08
C ILE A 261 -4.78 9.11 5.21
N PRO A 262 -4.77 10.43 5.41
CA PRO A 262 -4.03 11.34 4.55
C PRO A 262 -2.53 11.15 4.72
N VAL A 263 -1.82 11.02 3.60
CA VAL A 263 -0.35 10.92 3.53
C VAL A 263 0.25 12.24 3.07
N SER A 264 -0.39 12.90 2.10
CA SER A 264 0.02 14.21 1.62
C SER A 264 -1.19 15.06 1.28
N ALA A 265 -1.00 16.36 1.34
CA ALA A 265 -2.00 17.33 0.92
C ALA A 265 -1.31 18.52 0.26
N ASP A 266 -1.68 18.80 -0.99
CA ASP A 266 -1.14 19.88 -1.80
C ASP A 266 -2.26 20.79 -2.32
N HIS A 267 -1.91 22.04 -2.65
CA HIS A 267 -2.85 22.99 -3.24
C HIS A 267 -2.72 23.06 -4.76
N SER A 268 -3.84 23.39 -5.41
CA SER A 268 -3.80 23.93 -6.76
C SER A 268 -3.10 25.30 -6.82
N PRO A 269 -2.64 25.75 -8.01
CA PRO A 269 -1.89 27.00 -8.15
C PRO A 269 -2.58 28.26 -7.58
N ASN A 270 -3.88 28.43 -7.66
CA ASN A 270 -4.63 29.55 -7.11
C ASN A 270 -5.33 29.24 -5.77
N GLY A 271 -5.10 28.05 -5.19
CA GLY A 271 -5.61 27.68 -3.89
C GLY A 271 -7.12 27.44 -3.84
N SER A 272 -7.78 27.17 -4.98
CA SER A 272 -9.20 26.82 -5.00
C SER A 272 -9.42 25.36 -4.62
N TRP A 273 -8.44 24.51 -4.89
CA TRP A 273 -8.50 23.06 -4.67
C TRP A 273 -7.40 22.59 -3.75
N ALA A 274 -7.71 21.61 -2.94
CA ALA A 274 -6.73 20.80 -2.22
C ALA A 274 -6.73 19.39 -2.81
N LEU A 275 -5.55 18.91 -3.24
CA LEU A 275 -5.32 17.52 -3.58
C LEU A 275 -4.91 16.80 -2.31
N ILE A 276 -5.67 15.80 -1.91
CA ILE A 276 -5.41 15.00 -0.71
C ILE A 276 -5.14 13.58 -1.15
N ASP A 277 -3.91 13.15 -0.99
CA ASP A 277 -3.49 11.78 -1.19
C ASP A 277 -3.50 11.04 0.13
N GLY A 278 -4.00 9.84 0.13
CA GLY A 278 -4.06 9.05 1.34
C GLY A 278 -4.12 7.56 1.08
N ILE A 279 -4.09 6.83 2.17
CA ILE A 279 -4.18 5.37 2.20
C ILE A 279 -5.54 5.01 2.78
N GLY A 280 -6.23 4.04 2.18
CA GLY A 280 -7.51 3.58 2.72
C GLY A 280 -7.34 2.99 4.12
N LYS A 281 -8.16 3.41 5.09
CA LYS A 281 -8.09 2.98 6.50
C LYS A 281 -8.14 1.46 6.67
N HIS A 282 -8.85 0.77 5.79
CA HIS A 282 -9.03 -0.68 5.83
C HIS A 282 -8.06 -1.43 4.92
N ARG A 283 -7.23 -0.71 4.14
CA ARG A 283 -6.31 -1.26 3.16
C ARG A 283 -5.05 -0.39 3.12
N GLY A 284 -4.09 -0.72 3.99
CA GLY A 284 -2.91 0.08 4.26
C GLY A 284 -1.94 0.32 3.09
N ASP A 285 -2.24 -0.21 1.92
CA ASP A 285 -1.47 -0.08 0.69
C ASP A 285 -2.31 0.48 -0.49
N TYR A 286 -3.59 0.72 -0.28
CA TYR A 286 -4.45 1.32 -1.30
C TYR A 286 -4.42 2.84 -1.22
N HIS A 287 -3.68 3.44 -2.13
CA HIS A 287 -3.64 4.88 -2.28
C HIS A 287 -4.85 5.38 -3.07
N ALA A 288 -5.46 6.42 -2.57
CA ALA A 288 -6.51 7.14 -3.25
C ALA A 288 -6.26 8.64 -3.16
N SER A 289 -6.63 9.35 -4.21
CA SER A 289 -6.51 10.80 -4.28
C SER A 289 -7.88 11.44 -4.42
N PHE A 290 -8.10 12.49 -3.67
CA PHE A 290 -9.33 13.27 -3.68
C PHE A 290 -9.00 14.74 -3.90
N LEU A 291 -9.88 15.42 -4.62
CA LEU A 291 -9.90 16.87 -4.66
C LEU A 291 -10.93 17.39 -3.66
N TYR A 292 -10.50 18.34 -2.88
CA TYR A 292 -11.38 19.10 -2.00
C TYR A 292 -11.50 20.53 -2.51
N ASP A 293 -12.71 20.94 -2.86
CA ASP A 293 -13.00 22.32 -3.21
C ASP A 293 -13.00 23.16 -1.94
N LEU A 294 -12.05 24.07 -1.82
CA LEU A 294 -11.89 24.91 -0.63
C LEU A 294 -12.97 26.00 -0.52
N ARG A 295 -13.64 26.36 -1.62
CA ARG A 295 -14.73 27.34 -1.66
C ARG A 295 -16.06 26.70 -1.34
N ASP A 296 -16.41 25.67 -2.11
CA ASP A 296 -17.71 25.01 -2.02
C ASP A 296 -17.74 23.88 -0.98
N GLN A 297 -16.61 23.59 -0.33
CA GLN A 297 -16.45 22.51 0.67
C GLN A 297 -16.90 21.14 0.15
N ARG A 298 -16.65 20.89 -1.12
CA ARG A 298 -17.09 19.70 -1.82
C ARG A 298 -15.92 18.77 -2.09
N VAL A 299 -16.13 17.47 -1.81
CA VAL A 299 -15.18 16.42 -2.13
C VAL A 299 -15.47 15.86 -3.51
N VAL A 300 -14.43 15.72 -4.32
CA VAL A 300 -14.50 15.09 -5.64
C VAL A 300 -13.46 13.98 -5.71
N ARG A 301 -13.92 12.74 -5.88
CA ARG A 301 -13.02 11.62 -6.13
C ARG A 301 -12.52 11.67 -7.57
N ILE A 302 -11.24 11.40 -7.77
CA ILE A 302 -10.66 11.23 -9.09
C ILE A 302 -10.48 9.73 -9.35
N PRO A 303 -11.41 9.05 -10.07
CA PRO A 303 -11.21 7.66 -10.46
C PRO A 303 -9.93 7.56 -11.28
N ALA A 304 -9.19 6.49 -11.12
CA ALA A 304 -7.91 6.24 -11.80
C ALA A 304 -6.69 7.05 -11.32
N LEU A 305 -6.84 8.02 -10.42
CA LEU A 305 -5.70 8.62 -9.75
C LEU A 305 -5.35 7.77 -8.53
N ASN A 306 -4.43 6.84 -8.71
CA ASN A 306 -3.90 5.97 -7.66
C ASN A 306 -2.41 6.26 -7.53
N GLN A 307 -1.89 6.24 -6.30
CA GLN A 307 -0.45 6.20 -5.99
C GLN A 307 0.37 7.41 -6.47
N GLY A 308 0.19 8.58 -5.80
CA GLY A 308 1.21 9.64 -5.89
C GLY A 308 1.56 10.11 -7.32
N ALA A 309 0.63 9.96 -8.26
CA ALA A 309 0.80 10.53 -9.58
C ALA A 309 0.86 12.05 -9.43
N ALA A 310 1.91 12.68 -9.96
CA ALA A 310 1.96 14.12 -10.01
C ALA A 310 0.71 14.62 -10.75
N VAL A 311 0.00 15.56 -10.13
CA VAL A 311 -1.19 16.18 -10.70
C VAL A 311 -0.81 17.59 -11.13
N GLU A 312 -1.16 17.96 -12.35
CA GLU A 312 -0.94 19.29 -12.89
C GLU A 312 -2.28 19.99 -13.10
N PHE A 313 -2.40 21.20 -12.61
CA PHE A 313 -3.56 22.05 -12.84
C PHE A 313 -3.25 23.08 -13.93
N SER A 314 -4.25 23.42 -14.74
CA SER A 314 -4.17 24.60 -15.58
C SER A 314 -4.07 25.89 -14.74
N GLY A 315 -3.54 26.95 -15.31
CA GLY A 315 -3.38 28.22 -14.58
C GLY A 315 -4.73 28.85 -14.17
N ASP A 316 -5.80 28.56 -14.88
CA ASP A 316 -7.18 28.97 -14.55
C ASP A 316 -7.89 28.00 -13.59
N GLU A 317 -7.23 26.89 -13.21
CA GLU A 317 -7.75 25.81 -12.35
C GLU A 317 -9.05 25.15 -12.84
N ARG A 318 -9.32 25.22 -14.14
CA ARG A 318 -10.49 24.57 -14.74
C ARG A 318 -10.18 23.20 -15.34
N THR A 319 -8.91 22.88 -15.52
CA THR A 319 -8.45 21.61 -16.07
C THR A 319 -7.40 21.00 -15.17
N LEU A 320 -7.50 19.70 -14.99
CA LEU A 320 -6.58 18.85 -14.26
C LEU A 320 -6.01 17.80 -15.20
N ALA A 321 -4.72 17.51 -15.13
CA ALA A 321 -4.12 16.40 -15.83
C ALA A 321 -3.23 15.57 -14.90
N PHE A 322 -3.07 14.29 -15.22
CA PHE A 322 -2.15 13.37 -14.55
C PHE A 322 -1.75 12.23 -15.48
N VAL A 323 -0.63 11.59 -15.17
CA VAL A 323 -0.14 10.44 -15.93
C VAL A 323 -0.34 9.17 -15.13
N LYS A 324 -1.06 8.21 -15.71
CA LYS A 324 -1.21 6.86 -15.16
C LYS A 324 -0.22 5.92 -15.85
N ARG A 325 0.64 5.26 -15.06
CA ARG A 325 1.59 4.26 -15.57
C ARG A 325 1.08 2.86 -15.25
N PRO A 326 0.93 1.97 -16.23
CA PRO A 326 0.81 0.53 -15.98
C PRO A 326 2.10 0.01 -15.33
N GLU A 327 2.02 -0.94 -14.41
CA GLU A 327 3.13 -1.40 -13.56
C GLU A 327 4.42 -1.83 -14.29
N LYS A 328 4.36 -2.17 -15.56
CA LYS A 328 5.52 -2.64 -16.34
C LYS A 328 5.76 -1.83 -17.62
N ALA A 329 5.07 -0.71 -17.79
CA ALA A 329 5.22 0.10 -18.99
C ALA A 329 6.32 1.16 -18.81
N ALA A 330 7.16 1.32 -19.82
CA ALA A 330 8.16 2.39 -19.87
C ALA A 330 7.51 3.79 -19.89
N PHE A 331 6.30 3.88 -20.44
CA PHE A 331 5.53 5.12 -20.61
C PHE A 331 4.15 4.98 -19.96
N GLY A 332 3.68 6.04 -19.32
CA GLY A 332 2.31 6.18 -18.87
C GLY A 332 1.42 6.78 -19.97
N GLU A 333 0.14 6.86 -19.68
CA GLU A 333 -0.85 7.54 -20.49
C GLU A 333 -1.34 8.80 -19.77
N LEU A 334 -1.46 9.91 -20.51
CA LEU A 334 -1.98 11.17 -19.99
C LEU A 334 -3.51 11.10 -19.88
N TYR A 335 -4.01 11.46 -18.71
CA TYR A 335 -5.43 11.66 -18.43
C TYR A 335 -5.69 13.13 -18.13
N PHE A 336 -6.84 13.62 -18.53
CA PHE A 336 -7.28 14.96 -18.13
C PHE A 336 -8.76 14.98 -17.76
N ALA A 337 -9.14 15.93 -16.91
CA ALA A 337 -10.51 16.19 -16.51
C ALA A 337 -10.77 17.69 -16.42
N LYS A 338 -11.96 18.13 -16.80
CA LYS A 338 -12.40 19.49 -16.55
C LYS A 338 -13.01 19.59 -15.15
N LEU A 339 -12.51 20.54 -14.38
CA LEU A 339 -13.00 20.87 -13.04
C LEU A 339 -14.24 21.73 -13.19
N GLY A 340 -15.41 21.17 -12.92
CA GLY A 340 -16.70 21.84 -13.04
C GLY A 340 -17.74 21.22 -12.12
N SER A 341 -19.01 21.61 -12.26
CA SER A 341 -20.13 21.04 -11.49
C SER A 341 -20.44 19.63 -11.99
N GLY A 342 -19.91 18.59 -11.33
CA GLY A 342 -20.22 17.20 -11.65
C GLY A 342 -19.14 16.21 -11.23
N ASN A 343 -19.40 14.92 -11.41
CA ASN A 343 -18.41 13.88 -11.21
C ASN A 343 -17.27 14.02 -12.23
N LEU A 344 -16.04 14.11 -11.71
CA LEU A 344 -14.85 14.09 -12.54
C LEU A 344 -14.66 12.70 -13.15
N LEU A 345 -14.89 12.60 -14.43
CA LEU A 345 -14.54 11.42 -15.21
C LEU A 345 -13.27 11.76 -16.03
N PRO A 346 -12.09 11.34 -15.57
CA PRO A 346 -10.86 11.56 -16.31
C PRO A 346 -10.94 10.86 -17.67
N LYS A 347 -10.64 11.60 -18.72
CA LYS A 347 -10.61 11.07 -20.09
C LYS A 347 -9.19 10.63 -20.41
N ALA A 348 -9.02 9.36 -20.77
CA ALA A 348 -7.79 8.86 -21.34
C ALA A 348 -7.56 9.49 -22.71
N THR A 349 -6.35 9.95 -22.97
CA THR A 349 -6.02 10.67 -24.20
C THR A 349 -5.37 9.80 -25.26
N GLY A 350 -4.84 8.62 -24.90
CA GLY A 350 -3.95 7.84 -25.75
C GLY A 350 -2.57 8.48 -25.94
N ILE A 351 -2.25 9.57 -25.23
CA ILE A 351 -0.98 10.28 -25.34
C ILE A 351 0.04 9.64 -24.40
N PRO A 352 1.12 9.02 -24.90
CA PRO A 352 2.15 8.42 -24.07
C PRO A 352 2.97 9.51 -23.38
N SER A 353 3.21 9.36 -22.06
CA SER A 353 4.07 10.22 -21.29
C SER A 353 5.10 9.40 -20.50
N GLY A 354 6.37 9.64 -20.76
CA GLY A 354 7.50 8.98 -20.06
C GLY A 354 8.26 9.89 -19.11
N GLY A 355 7.91 11.17 -19.07
CA GLY A 355 8.60 12.19 -18.29
C GLY A 355 7.66 13.26 -17.74
N GLY A 356 8.10 14.51 -17.81
CA GLY A 356 7.30 15.64 -17.37
C GLY A 356 6.17 15.98 -18.34
N TYR A 357 5.16 16.64 -17.83
CA TYR A 357 4.08 17.22 -18.61
C TYR A 357 3.61 18.51 -17.94
N ALA A 358 2.97 19.37 -18.72
CA ALA A 358 2.39 20.63 -18.24
C ALA A 358 1.12 20.98 -18.99
N LEU A 359 0.25 21.73 -18.35
CA LEU A 359 -0.93 22.32 -18.97
C LEU A 359 -0.72 23.80 -19.30
N SER A 360 -1.33 24.28 -20.38
CA SER A 360 -1.43 25.71 -20.67
C SER A 360 -2.25 26.43 -19.61
N LYS A 361 -2.09 27.77 -19.52
CA LYS A 361 -2.81 28.56 -18.51
C LYS A 361 -4.32 28.45 -18.60
N ASP A 362 -4.86 28.32 -19.81
CA ASP A 362 -6.29 28.15 -20.09
C ASP A 362 -6.75 26.67 -20.12
N GLY A 363 -5.82 25.74 -19.89
CA GLY A 363 -6.13 24.30 -19.91
C GLY A 363 -6.54 23.76 -21.28
N SER A 364 -6.28 24.47 -22.38
CA SER A 364 -6.61 24.02 -23.74
C SER A 364 -5.54 23.11 -24.35
N ARG A 365 -4.30 23.19 -23.86
CA ARG A 365 -3.16 22.46 -24.40
C ARG A 365 -2.37 21.72 -23.32
N ALA A 366 -1.71 20.65 -23.75
CA ALA A 366 -0.76 19.92 -22.94
C ALA A 366 0.58 19.76 -23.66
N ALA A 367 1.68 20.06 -22.98
CA ALA A 367 3.01 19.70 -23.41
C ALA A 367 3.46 18.44 -22.68
N VAL A 368 3.87 17.42 -23.41
CA VAL A 368 4.19 16.10 -22.85
C VAL A 368 5.54 15.64 -23.35
N SER A 369 6.38 15.17 -22.45
CA SER A 369 7.67 14.58 -22.80
C SER A 369 7.56 13.04 -22.87
N SER A 370 8.07 12.48 -23.95
CA SER A 370 8.22 11.05 -24.15
C SER A 370 9.67 10.74 -24.54
N GLY A 371 10.49 10.37 -23.56
CA GLY A 371 11.94 10.34 -23.74
C GLY A 371 12.47 11.72 -24.07
N TRP A 372 13.15 11.87 -25.23
CA TRP A 372 13.73 13.15 -25.68
C TRP A 372 12.81 13.96 -26.60
N LEU A 373 11.59 13.50 -26.82
CA LEU A 373 10.59 14.18 -27.63
C LEU A 373 9.62 14.92 -26.72
N VAL A 374 9.46 16.23 -26.94
CA VAL A 374 8.40 17.04 -26.34
C VAL A 374 7.39 17.35 -27.42
N THR A 375 6.13 16.99 -27.19
CA THR A 375 5.03 17.23 -28.11
C THR A 375 3.97 18.07 -27.42
N VAL A 376 3.47 19.07 -28.11
CA VAL A 376 2.35 19.89 -27.65
C VAL A 376 1.08 19.41 -28.33
N TYR A 377 0.05 19.13 -27.54
CA TYR A 377 -1.24 18.64 -27.99
C TYR A 377 -2.34 19.68 -27.71
N ASP A 378 -3.31 19.76 -28.61
CA ASP A 378 -4.61 20.35 -28.35
C ASP A 378 -5.48 19.35 -27.61
N LEU A 379 -6.01 19.70 -26.43
CA LEU A 379 -6.77 18.78 -25.58
C LEU A 379 -8.22 18.59 -26.04
N ALA A 380 -8.76 19.46 -26.91
CA ALA A 380 -10.09 19.29 -27.43
C ALA A 380 -10.11 18.26 -28.57
N THR A 381 -9.12 18.34 -29.47
CA THR A 381 -8.99 17.46 -30.63
C THR A 381 -8.07 16.27 -30.45
N LEU A 382 -7.23 16.32 -29.41
CA LEU A 382 -6.13 15.38 -29.13
C LEU A 382 -5.09 15.31 -30.25
N SER A 383 -5.04 16.33 -31.10
CA SER A 383 -4.10 16.43 -32.22
C SER A 383 -2.79 17.09 -31.79
N SER A 384 -1.67 16.65 -32.36
CA SER A 384 -0.39 17.30 -32.18
C SER A 384 -0.33 18.65 -32.87
N LEU A 385 -0.02 19.70 -32.12
CA LEU A 385 0.23 21.03 -32.63
C LEU A 385 1.67 21.21 -33.11
N GLY A 386 2.58 20.37 -32.61
CA GLY A 386 3.98 20.37 -33.00
C GLY A 386 4.83 19.60 -31.99
N SER A 387 6.04 19.25 -32.41
CA SER A 387 6.97 18.52 -31.56
C SER A 387 8.40 18.98 -31.76
N VAL A 388 9.21 18.86 -30.71
CA VAL A 388 10.64 19.14 -30.74
C VAL A 388 11.42 17.99 -30.13
N ARG A 389 12.55 17.64 -30.73
CA ARG A 389 13.42 16.60 -30.25
C ARG A 389 14.70 17.21 -29.68
N LEU A 390 14.98 16.86 -28.43
CA LEU A 390 16.20 17.24 -27.73
C LEU A 390 17.32 16.25 -28.06
N LYS A 391 18.56 16.72 -28.01
CA LYS A 391 19.72 15.85 -28.28
C LYS A 391 20.17 15.08 -27.05
N GLU A 392 19.95 15.63 -25.86
CA GLU A 392 20.39 15.09 -24.60
C GLU A 392 19.52 15.56 -23.42
N GLY A 393 19.58 14.86 -22.30
CA GLY A 393 18.84 15.12 -21.08
C GLY A 393 18.41 13.81 -20.42
N ARG A 394 18.62 13.70 -19.10
CA ARG A 394 18.17 12.52 -18.34
C ARG A 394 16.69 12.60 -17.99
N TRP A 395 16.21 13.82 -17.78
CA TRP A 395 14.84 14.11 -17.45
C TRP A 395 14.42 15.45 -18.07
N ILE A 396 13.27 15.44 -18.74
CA ILE A 396 12.75 16.57 -19.48
C ILE A 396 11.44 17.01 -18.84
N VAL A 397 11.38 18.30 -18.45
CA VAL A 397 10.21 18.92 -17.85
C VAL A 397 9.78 20.10 -18.75
N PRO A 398 8.67 19.96 -19.48
CA PRO A 398 8.07 21.09 -20.19
C PRO A 398 7.27 21.96 -19.22
N GLU A 399 7.09 23.22 -19.57
CA GLU A 399 6.35 24.19 -18.79
C GLU A 399 5.79 25.29 -19.70
N PHE A 400 4.50 25.63 -19.58
CA PHE A 400 3.93 26.73 -20.35
C PHE A 400 4.26 28.08 -19.70
N VAL A 401 4.91 28.96 -20.46
CA VAL A 401 5.11 30.38 -20.12
C VAL A 401 3.87 31.18 -20.52
N THR A 402 3.39 30.94 -21.74
CA THR A 402 2.10 31.42 -22.26
C THR A 402 1.36 30.23 -22.89
N ASN A 403 0.16 30.45 -23.44
CA ASN A 403 -0.56 29.35 -24.10
C ASN A 403 0.17 28.84 -25.36
N ASP A 404 1.05 29.66 -25.98
CA ASP A 404 1.79 29.31 -27.19
C ASP A 404 3.29 29.08 -26.95
N LEU A 405 3.85 29.51 -25.82
CA LEU A 405 5.26 29.39 -25.54
C LEU A 405 5.51 28.35 -24.46
N VAL A 406 6.21 27.27 -24.82
CA VAL A 406 6.64 26.20 -23.92
C VAL A 406 8.13 26.37 -23.63
N ARG A 407 8.48 26.48 -22.36
CA ARG A 407 9.87 26.38 -21.88
C ARG A 407 10.15 24.93 -21.48
N ILE A 408 11.31 24.43 -21.87
CA ILE A 408 11.68 23.03 -21.67
C ILE A 408 12.98 22.99 -20.90
N TYR A 409 12.96 22.33 -19.75
CA TYR A 409 14.13 22.10 -18.91
C TYR A 409 14.62 20.66 -19.15
N ALA A 410 15.79 20.53 -19.76
CA ALA A 410 16.44 19.24 -19.96
C ALA A 410 17.51 19.05 -18.89
N HIS A 411 17.19 18.29 -17.87
CA HIS A 411 18.08 18.02 -16.73
C HIS A 411 19.16 17.00 -17.10
N GLY A 412 20.39 17.32 -16.78
CA GLY A 412 21.60 16.51 -16.96
C GLY A 412 22.64 16.85 -15.89
N ASP A 413 23.90 16.99 -16.24
CA ASP A 413 24.91 17.51 -15.34
C ASP A 413 24.71 19.02 -15.07
N LYS A 414 24.18 19.72 -16.06
CA LYS A 414 23.54 21.02 -15.95
C LYS A 414 22.18 20.95 -16.62
N THR A 415 21.28 21.88 -16.30
CA THR A 415 19.97 21.96 -16.91
C THR A 415 20.01 22.90 -18.11
N GLN A 416 19.82 22.36 -19.30
CA GLN A 416 19.66 23.16 -20.51
C GLN A 416 18.24 23.71 -20.59
N VAL A 417 18.11 24.98 -20.97
CA VAL A 417 16.82 25.66 -21.10
C VAL A 417 16.55 25.92 -22.58
N PHE A 418 15.39 25.48 -23.03
CA PHE A 418 14.93 25.69 -24.39
C PHE A 418 13.59 26.41 -24.38
N GLU A 419 13.27 27.13 -25.44
CA GLU A 419 11.94 27.67 -25.70
C GLU A 419 11.41 27.15 -27.04
N TYR A 420 10.16 26.73 -27.03
CA TYR A 420 9.41 26.31 -28.22
C TYR A 420 8.16 27.17 -28.34
N ASP A 421 8.11 28.00 -29.39
CA ASP A 421 6.92 28.76 -29.79
C ASP A 421 6.08 27.87 -30.72
N VAL A 422 4.93 27.43 -30.23
CA VAL A 422 4.04 26.48 -30.92
C VAL A 422 3.40 27.15 -32.16
N ALA A 423 3.06 28.45 -32.08
CA ALA A 423 2.43 29.18 -33.15
C ALA A 423 3.42 29.45 -34.31
N LYS A 424 4.64 29.87 -34.00
CA LYS A 424 5.70 30.14 -34.97
C LYS A 424 6.49 28.91 -35.38
N LYS A 425 6.34 27.78 -34.67
CA LYS A 425 7.13 26.55 -34.82
C LYS A 425 8.64 26.80 -34.71
N THR A 426 9.05 27.76 -33.87
CA THR A 426 10.45 28.07 -33.64
C THR A 426 10.94 27.41 -32.34
N PHE A 427 12.12 26.81 -32.39
CA PHE A 427 12.75 26.13 -31.28
C PHE A 427 14.20 26.64 -31.12
N GLN A 428 14.55 27.05 -29.91
CA GLN A 428 15.89 27.55 -29.61
C GLN A 428 16.32 27.22 -28.19
N GLN A 429 17.61 26.99 -28.02
CA GLN A 429 18.21 26.97 -26.70
C GLN A 429 18.41 28.39 -26.21
N THR A 430 17.93 28.71 -25.03
CA THR A 430 18.00 30.06 -24.46
C THR A 430 19.00 30.19 -23.33
N GLY A 431 19.31 29.10 -22.64
CA GLY A 431 20.22 29.19 -21.51
C GLY A 431 20.66 27.86 -20.91
N VAL A 432 21.42 27.96 -19.83
CA VAL A 432 21.88 26.81 -19.02
C VAL A 432 21.80 27.20 -17.54
N LEU A 433 21.07 26.41 -16.76
CA LEU A 433 20.92 26.56 -15.31
C LEU A 433 21.74 25.49 -14.58
N PRO A 434 22.13 25.72 -13.32
CA PRO A 434 22.65 24.66 -12.47
C PRO A 434 21.59 23.62 -12.20
N ASN A 435 21.97 22.40 -11.79
CA ASN A 435 21.04 21.42 -11.31
C ASN A 435 20.43 21.84 -9.96
N PHE A 436 19.21 21.34 -9.67
CA PHE A 436 18.51 21.60 -8.42
C PHE A 436 18.24 23.08 -8.14
N PHE A 437 17.49 23.71 -9.00
CA PHE A 437 16.96 25.05 -8.81
C PHE A 437 15.46 25.04 -8.49
N ARG A 438 14.97 26.17 -8.01
CA ARG A 438 13.56 26.47 -7.83
C ARG A 438 13.20 27.73 -8.57
N LEU A 439 12.07 27.72 -9.24
CA LEU A 439 11.56 28.90 -9.94
C LEU A 439 10.69 29.74 -8.99
N ASN A 440 10.70 31.04 -9.21
CA ASN A 440 9.70 31.94 -8.65
C ASN A 440 8.34 31.75 -9.35
N ARG A 441 7.29 32.38 -8.84
CA ARG A 441 5.92 32.20 -9.32
C ARG A 441 5.71 32.59 -10.78
N ASP A 442 6.32 33.70 -11.21
CA ASP A 442 6.25 34.20 -12.59
C ASP A 442 7.27 33.55 -13.53
N ARG A 443 8.12 32.67 -12.99
CA ARG A 443 9.11 31.88 -13.76
C ARG A 443 10.19 32.73 -14.47
N THR A 444 10.42 33.90 -13.93
CA THR A 444 11.45 34.80 -14.43
C THR A 444 12.80 34.61 -13.74
N ARG A 445 12.81 34.08 -12.52
CA ARG A 445 13.98 33.81 -11.71
C ARG A 445 14.07 32.36 -11.27
N ALA A 446 15.31 31.86 -11.18
CA ALA A 446 15.63 30.56 -10.60
C ALA A 446 16.63 30.74 -9.44
N VAL A 447 16.41 30.05 -8.33
CA VAL A 447 17.35 30.04 -7.20
C VAL A 447 17.96 28.65 -7.05
N ALA A 448 19.28 28.59 -7.04
CA ALA A 448 20.07 27.40 -6.77
C ALA A 448 20.78 27.54 -5.41
N TYR A 449 20.72 26.53 -4.59
CA TYR A 449 21.29 26.54 -3.24
C TYR A 449 21.77 25.15 -2.77
N TRP A 450 21.30 24.07 -3.40
CA TRP A 450 21.58 22.72 -2.94
C TRP A 450 23.07 22.37 -3.12
N LYS A 451 23.74 22.02 -2.03
CA LYS A 451 25.17 21.71 -1.98
C LYS A 451 26.09 22.87 -2.45
N LEU A 452 25.57 24.09 -2.51
CA LEU A 452 26.36 25.27 -2.84
C LEU A 452 26.78 26.03 -1.55
N PRO A 453 27.93 26.64 -1.53
CA PRO A 453 28.37 27.48 -0.40
C PRO A 453 27.65 28.83 -0.34
N ALA A 454 26.82 29.11 -1.34
CA ALA A 454 26.11 30.38 -1.50
C ALA A 454 24.75 30.13 -2.17
N ILE A 455 23.82 31.06 -2.00
CA ILE A 455 22.57 31.09 -2.77
C ILE A 455 22.84 31.83 -4.08
N GLU A 456 22.55 31.23 -5.20
CA GLU A 456 22.75 31.83 -6.52
C GLU A 456 21.42 32.05 -7.20
N ILE A 457 21.18 33.27 -7.70
CA ILE A 457 19.95 33.67 -8.36
C ILE A 457 20.24 33.86 -9.84
N TYR A 458 19.48 33.20 -10.68
CA TYR A 458 19.66 33.21 -12.13
C TYR A 458 18.42 33.77 -12.83
N ASP A 459 18.64 34.37 -13.98
CA ASP A 459 17.54 34.57 -14.94
C ASP A 459 17.09 33.21 -15.48
N ALA A 460 15.82 32.89 -15.30
CA ALA A 460 15.31 31.54 -15.58
C ALA A 460 15.25 31.19 -17.08
N ARG A 461 15.33 32.22 -17.96
CA ARG A 461 15.33 32.06 -19.40
C ARG A 461 16.73 31.86 -19.94
N THR A 462 17.63 32.81 -19.60
CA THR A 462 18.96 32.85 -20.18
C THR A 462 20.00 32.06 -19.39
N GLY A 463 19.67 31.68 -18.14
CA GLY A 463 20.63 31.07 -17.23
C GLY A 463 21.73 32.01 -16.75
N ALA A 464 21.62 33.31 -17.03
CA ALA A 464 22.59 34.31 -16.58
C ALA A 464 22.51 34.47 -15.05
N LEU A 465 23.65 34.45 -14.38
CA LEU A 465 23.75 34.74 -12.96
C LEU A 465 23.37 36.21 -12.72
N VAL A 466 22.28 36.42 -11.97
CA VAL A 466 21.80 37.77 -11.60
C VAL A 466 22.53 38.24 -10.37
N THR A 467 22.62 37.42 -9.34
CA THR A 467 23.30 37.75 -8.11
C THR A 467 23.72 36.51 -7.32
N LYS A 468 24.67 36.71 -6.42
CA LYS A 468 25.16 35.67 -5.51
C LYS A 468 25.14 36.18 -4.07
N ILE A 469 24.45 35.46 -3.22
CA ILE A 469 24.38 35.74 -1.79
C ILE A 469 25.37 34.80 -1.08
N ASN A 470 26.42 35.35 -0.51
CA ASN A 470 27.46 34.59 0.19
C ASN A 470 26.95 34.10 1.56
N TRP A 471 25.97 33.25 1.51
CA TRP A 471 25.39 32.60 2.67
C TRP A 471 24.91 31.21 2.30
N SER A 472 25.44 30.19 2.97
CA SER A 472 25.00 28.82 2.78
C SER A 472 23.70 28.62 3.52
N ALA A 473 22.66 28.23 2.83
CA ALA A 473 21.35 28.02 3.39
C ALA A 473 20.64 26.83 2.74
N ALA A 474 19.91 26.10 3.54
CA ALA A 474 18.91 25.12 3.13
C ALA A 474 17.92 24.95 4.28
N PRO A 475 16.62 25.12 4.06
CA PRO A 475 15.90 25.33 2.79
C PRO A 475 15.89 26.80 2.29
N VAL A 476 15.57 26.96 0.99
CA VAL A 476 15.38 28.27 0.34
C VAL A 476 14.04 28.27 -0.41
N ARG A 477 13.30 29.37 -0.38
CA ARG A 477 12.02 29.56 -1.06
C ARG A 477 11.86 30.96 -1.62
N PHE A 478 11.21 31.10 -2.78
CA PHE A 478 10.64 32.37 -3.20
C PHE A 478 9.32 32.64 -2.47
N LEU A 479 9.09 33.89 -2.14
CA LEU A 479 7.81 34.42 -1.69
C LEU A 479 6.97 34.88 -2.90
N ASP A 480 5.69 35.16 -2.70
CA ASP A 480 4.77 35.57 -3.78
C ASP A 480 5.19 36.90 -4.44
N ASP A 481 5.83 37.76 -3.70
CA ASP A 481 6.34 39.08 -4.15
C ASP A 481 7.76 39.03 -4.74
N GLY A 482 8.32 37.84 -4.93
CA GLY A 482 9.64 37.63 -5.49
C GLY A 482 10.78 37.73 -4.49
N ARG A 483 10.56 38.11 -3.23
CA ARG A 483 11.57 38.01 -2.16
C ARG A 483 11.98 36.56 -1.94
N ILE A 484 13.15 36.37 -1.34
CA ILE A 484 13.73 35.07 -1.08
C ILE A 484 13.83 34.86 0.43
N ALA A 485 13.15 33.84 0.93
CA ALA A 485 13.31 33.33 2.28
C ALA A 485 14.30 32.17 2.29
N ALA A 486 15.32 32.26 3.13
CA ALA A 486 16.33 31.22 3.26
C ALA A 486 16.60 30.93 4.74
N ALA A 487 16.87 29.69 5.08
CA ALA A 487 17.11 29.28 6.46
C ALA A 487 18.44 28.55 6.61
N HIS A 488 19.11 28.81 7.74
CA HIS A 488 20.27 28.07 8.21
C HIS A 488 20.16 27.91 9.73
N GLU A 489 20.19 26.67 10.19
CA GLU A 489 19.93 26.33 11.59
C GLU A 489 18.60 26.95 12.08
N ASN A 490 18.63 27.81 13.09
CA ASN A 490 17.45 28.51 13.64
C ASN A 490 17.28 29.93 13.11
N VAL A 491 18.03 30.34 12.08
CA VAL A 491 17.97 31.69 11.53
C VAL A 491 17.29 31.70 10.18
N LEU A 492 16.26 32.49 10.04
CA LEU A 492 15.59 32.81 8.79
C LEU A 492 16.08 34.17 8.30
N LYS A 493 16.65 34.22 7.10
CA LYS A 493 16.98 35.47 6.42
C LYS A 493 16.07 35.69 5.23
N VAL A 494 15.67 36.93 5.04
CA VAL A 494 14.84 37.34 3.90
C VAL A 494 15.63 38.33 3.07
N PHE A 495 15.69 38.07 1.79
CA PHE A 495 16.41 38.89 0.81
C PHE A 495 15.43 39.46 -0.21
N SER A 496 15.78 40.61 -0.78
CA SER A 496 15.10 41.13 -1.97
C SER A 496 15.34 40.21 -3.18
N ALA A 497 14.61 40.44 -4.26
CA ALA A 497 14.82 39.75 -5.54
C ALA A 497 16.24 39.93 -6.10
N ASP A 498 16.92 41.03 -5.72
CA ASP A 498 18.29 41.36 -6.13
C ASP A 498 19.35 40.88 -5.13
N GLY A 499 18.94 40.16 -4.08
CA GLY A 499 19.85 39.56 -3.11
C GLY A 499 20.27 40.44 -1.93
N ALA A 500 19.72 41.65 -1.77
CA ALA A 500 19.98 42.47 -0.60
C ALA A 500 19.28 41.90 0.65
N LEU A 501 19.98 41.84 1.78
CA LEU A 501 19.41 41.37 3.04
C LEU A 501 18.35 42.38 3.57
N LEU A 502 17.12 41.95 3.71
CA LEU A 502 16.02 42.75 4.24
C LEU A 502 15.78 42.51 5.72
N ARG A 503 15.82 41.24 6.14
CA ARG A 503 15.54 40.84 7.52
C ARG A 503 16.36 39.62 7.93
N SER A 504 16.64 39.54 9.23
CA SER A 504 17.17 38.34 9.90
C SER A 504 16.34 38.08 11.14
N ILE A 505 15.78 36.87 11.25
CA ILE A 505 14.80 36.51 12.26
C ILE A 505 15.27 35.20 12.88
N GLU A 506 15.39 35.17 14.21
CA GLU A 506 15.70 33.95 14.93
C GLU A 506 14.40 33.26 15.37
N VAL A 507 14.37 31.93 15.26
CA VAL A 507 13.28 31.09 15.73
C VAL A 507 13.80 30.16 16.83
N PRO A 508 12.90 29.63 17.69
CA PRO A 508 13.34 28.86 18.88
C PRO A 508 14.10 27.57 18.59
N LYS A 509 13.93 27.00 17.40
CA LYS A 509 14.50 25.69 17.03
C LYS A 509 15.01 25.72 15.59
N LYS A 510 15.84 24.72 15.24
CA LYS A 510 16.35 24.55 13.88
C LYS A 510 15.22 24.41 12.87
N ILE A 511 15.36 25.08 11.74
CA ILE A 511 14.40 25.09 10.64
C ILE A 511 14.70 23.91 9.72
N ASP A 512 13.73 23.03 9.56
CA ASP A 512 13.78 21.90 8.63
C ASP A 512 13.21 22.29 7.25
N ARG A 513 12.13 23.07 7.22
CA ARG A 513 11.42 23.39 6.00
C ARG A 513 10.79 24.77 6.04
N LEU A 514 10.74 25.41 4.86
CA LEU A 514 10.05 26.69 4.63
C LEU A 514 8.84 26.48 3.72
N VAL A 515 7.73 27.10 4.06
CA VAL A 515 6.50 27.13 3.26
C VAL A 515 6.06 28.58 3.11
N ASN A 516 5.87 29.03 1.86
CA ASN A 516 5.31 30.34 1.60
C ASN A 516 3.84 30.36 2.09
N ALA A 517 3.53 31.25 3.03
CA ALA A 517 2.22 31.32 3.67
C ALA A 517 1.34 32.44 3.11
N GLY A 518 1.79 33.11 2.04
CA GLY A 518 1.09 34.21 1.39
C GLY A 518 1.08 35.51 2.24
N GLY A 519 0.74 36.61 1.60
CA GLY A 519 0.57 37.90 2.29
C GLY A 519 1.80 38.36 3.08
N GLY A 520 3.02 38.13 2.55
CA GLY A 520 4.29 38.48 3.22
C GLY A 520 4.59 37.60 4.44
N ARG A 521 4.05 36.39 4.51
CA ARG A 521 4.27 35.45 5.62
C ARG A 521 4.97 34.18 5.16
N VAL A 522 5.73 33.61 6.09
CA VAL A 522 6.44 32.33 5.91
C VAL A 522 6.08 31.42 7.08
N ALA A 523 5.64 30.22 6.78
CA ALA A 523 5.56 29.18 7.79
C ALA A 523 6.88 28.40 7.80
N VAL A 524 7.49 28.30 8.97
CA VAL A 524 8.68 27.50 9.19
C VAL A 524 8.30 26.24 9.94
N VAL A 525 8.75 25.08 9.44
CA VAL A 525 8.66 23.82 10.13
C VAL A 525 9.96 23.62 10.88
N MET A 526 9.87 23.42 12.17
CA MET A 526 11.02 23.31 13.07
C MET A 526 11.27 21.86 13.46
N GLU A 527 12.55 21.50 13.53
CA GLU A 527 12.98 20.18 13.98
C GLU A 527 12.55 19.95 15.44
N THR A 528 11.99 18.80 15.75
CA THR A 528 11.60 18.40 17.11
C THR A 528 12.07 17.00 17.41
N GLN A 529 12.29 16.70 18.69
CA GLN A 529 12.54 15.34 19.15
C GLN A 529 11.27 14.48 19.16
N SER A 530 10.10 15.11 19.01
CA SER A 530 8.82 14.43 18.89
C SER A 530 8.58 13.93 17.46
N ARG A 531 7.72 12.94 17.30
CA ARG A 531 7.33 12.41 15.99
C ARG A 531 6.69 13.47 15.07
N TRP A 532 6.16 14.55 15.65
CA TRP A 532 5.47 15.61 14.93
C TRP A 532 6.19 16.95 15.08
N PRO A 533 6.41 17.67 13.98
CA PRO A 533 7.12 18.94 13.99
C PRO A 533 6.31 20.03 14.67
N SER A 534 6.99 21.05 15.15
CA SER A 534 6.41 22.33 15.50
C SER A 534 6.51 23.28 14.33
N SER A 535 5.57 24.19 14.18
CA SER A 535 5.57 25.20 13.13
C SER A 535 5.49 26.59 13.72
N ALA A 536 6.15 27.55 13.07
CA ALA A 536 6.00 28.97 13.39
C ALA A 536 5.59 29.74 12.14
N LEU A 537 4.62 30.62 12.30
CA LEU A 537 4.22 31.59 11.28
C LEU A 537 4.99 32.90 11.51
N ILE A 538 5.71 33.36 10.52
CA ILE A 538 6.57 34.55 10.57
C ILE A 538 5.99 35.61 9.63
N ASP A 539 5.76 36.80 10.13
CA ASP A 539 5.49 37.99 9.34
C ASP A 539 6.84 38.58 8.91
N VAL A 540 7.11 38.52 7.63
CA VAL A 540 8.39 38.93 7.06
C VAL A 540 8.55 40.45 7.10
N ASP A 541 7.47 41.19 6.94
CA ASP A 541 7.52 42.67 6.91
C ASP A 541 7.76 43.22 8.31
N ARG A 542 7.14 42.62 9.32
CA ARG A 542 7.36 42.96 10.73
C ARG A 542 8.67 42.38 11.29
N GLY A 543 9.19 41.32 10.68
CA GLY A 543 10.37 40.61 11.16
C GLY A 543 10.12 39.85 12.46
N ALA A 544 8.90 39.37 12.69
CA ALA A 544 8.50 38.77 13.94
C ALA A 544 7.75 37.44 13.76
N VAL A 545 7.91 36.54 14.74
CA VAL A 545 7.07 35.34 14.87
C VAL A 545 5.68 35.77 15.33
N VAL A 546 4.68 35.53 14.49
CA VAL A 546 3.27 35.87 14.78
C VAL A 546 2.63 34.79 15.63
N ARG A 547 2.95 33.53 15.35
CA ARG A 547 2.33 32.40 16.02
C ARG A 547 3.21 31.16 15.96
N THR A 548 3.20 30.37 17.00
CA THR A 548 3.83 29.04 17.04
C THR A 548 2.76 27.99 17.29
N GLU A 549 2.83 26.86 16.56
CA GLU A 549 1.89 25.76 16.65
C GLU A 549 2.66 24.46 16.86
N GLU A 550 2.34 23.75 17.92
CA GLU A 550 2.91 22.43 18.19
C GLU A 550 2.10 21.31 17.54
N GLY A 551 2.80 20.32 16.97
CA GLY A 551 2.18 19.16 16.34
C GLY A 551 1.42 19.48 15.05
N LEU A 552 1.70 20.62 14.40
CA LEU A 552 1.10 21.02 13.14
C LEU A 552 2.18 21.12 12.06
N ALA A 553 2.05 20.33 10.99
CA ALA A 553 2.94 20.32 9.85
C ALA A 553 2.28 21.00 8.65
N PRO A 554 2.71 22.21 8.24
CA PRO A 554 2.28 22.80 6.98
C PRO A 554 2.71 21.97 5.78
N GLY A 555 1.85 21.85 4.76
CA GLY A 555 2.15 21.22 3.48
C GLY A 555 3.26 21.94 2.70
N TYR A 556 3.62 21.40 1.54
CA TYR A 556 4.72 21.93 0.73
C TYR A 556 4.38 23.22 -0.02
N ALA A 557 3.12 23.51 -0.20
CA ALA A 557 2.65 24.69 -0.90
C ALA A 557 1.51 25.36 -0.13
N ALA A 558 1.54 26.70 -0.11
CA ALA A 558 0.41 27.52 0.28
C ALA A 558 0.15 28.49 -0.84
N GLN A 559 -1.07 28.86 -1.00
CA GLN A 559 -1.38 30.00 -1.85
C GLN A 559 -2.39 30.93 -1.22
N GLY A 560 -2.10 32.21 -1.37
CA GLY A 560 -2.83 33.23 -0.62
C GLY A 560 -2.59 33.06 0.89
N SER A 561 -3.66 33.21 1.67
CA SER A 561 -3.62 33.11 3.14
C SER A 561 -3.98 31.72 3.68
N LEU A 562 -4.18 30.72 2.83
CA LEU A 562 -4.59 29.39 3.24
C LEU A 562 -3.42 28.40 3.18
N LEU A 563 -3.12 27.76 4.30
CA LEU A 563 -2.16 26.67 4.43
C LEU A 563 -2.89 25.35 4.63
N LEU A 564 -2.54 24.34 3.85
CA LEU A 564 -2.87 22.97 4.19
C LEU A 564 -1.84 22.44 5.18
N CYS A 565 -2.35 21.93 6.29
CA CYS A 565 -1.55 21.39 7.38
C CYS A 565 -2.04 19.98 7.73
N GLN A 566 -1.17 19.22 8.36
CA GLN A 566 -1.51 17.95 8.98
C GLN A 566 -1.13 18.02 10.46
N ASN A 567 -2.00 17.55 11.36
CA ASN A 567 -1.71 17.50 12.78
C ASN A 567 -1.21 16.13 13.24
N ALA A 568 -0.89 16.01 14.53
CA ALA A 568 -0.41 14.79 15.15
C ALA A 568 -1.42 13.62 15.09
N SER A 569 -2.70 13.92 14.94
CA SER A 569 -3.77 12.94 14.74
C SER A 569 -3.96 12.55 13.27
N HIS A 570 -3.11 13.04 12.37
CA HIS A 570 -3.23 12.88 10.91
C HIS A 570 -4.45 13.58 10.29
N ASP A 571 -5.11 14.49 11.02
CA ASP A 571 -6.19 15.30 10.44
C ASP A 571 -5.62 16.28 9.42
N VAL A 572 -6.32 16.49 8.31
CA VAL A 572 -6.01 17.55 7.35
C VAL A 572 -6.74 18.82 7.74
N ILE A 573 -5.97 19.89 7.89
CA ILE A 573 -6.44 21.17 8.40
C ILE A 573 -6.14 22.26 7.38
N VAL A 574 -7.13 23.07 7.05
CA VAL A 574 -6.93 24.35 6.37
C VAL A 574 -6.74 25.42 7.41
N TRP A 575 -5.58 26.07 7.37
CA TRP A 575 -5.23 27.15 8.27
C TRP A 575 -5.18 28.48 7.52
N ASN A 576 -6.06 29.40 7.88
CA ASN A 576 -5.98 30.78 7.38
C ASN A 576 -4.90 31.52 8.16
N THR A 577 -3.81 31.88 7.52
CA THR A 577 -2.65 32.52 8.14
C THR A 577 -2.91 33.97 8.52
N ILE A 578 -3.91 34.65 7.93
CA ILE A 578 -4.28 36.02 8.24
C ILE A 578 -5.19 36.06 9.47
N THR A 579 -6.30 35.32 9.45
CA THR A 579 -7.27 35.31 10.56
C THR A 579 -6.82 34.40 11.70
N GLY A 580 -5.96 33.44 11.44
CA GLY A 580 -5.56 32.41 12.40
C GLY A 580 -6.58 31.28 12.56
N GLU A 581 -7.67 31.32 11.80
CA GLU A 581 -8.72 30.30 11.82
C GLU A 581 -8.21 28.98 11.27
N LYS A 582 -8.58 27.87 11.92
CA LYS A 582 -8.25 26.51 11.52
C LYS A 582 -9.54 25.73 11.32
N ARG A 583 -9.63 25.08 10.18
CA ARG A 583 -10.76 24.20 9.85
C ARG A 583 -10.26 22.82 9.50
N VAL A 584 -10.73 21.81 10.22
CA VAL A 584 -10.48 20.40 9.89
C VAL A 584 -11.36 20.03 8.70
N ILE A 585 -10.75 19.59 7.60
CA ILE A 585 -11.45 19.16 6.39
C ILE A 585 -11.51 17.64 6.26
N LEU A 586 -10.57 16.93 6.88
CA LEU A 586 -10.56 15.48 6.97
C LEU A 586 -10.07 15.08 8.36
N LYS A 587 -10.90 14.33 9.09
CA LYS A 587 -10.52 13.75 10.39
C LYS A 587 -9.97 12.34 10.20
N HIS A 588 -8.84 12.08 10.82
CA HIS A 588 -8.35 10.72 10.99
C HIS A 588 -8.95 10.17 12.30
N SER A 589 -10.13 9.55 12.21
CA SER A 589 -10.81 8.93 13.38
C SER A 589 -10.37 7.47 13.58
#